data_79afe87baa263dfa1e0dbaaa5a54e5a2
#
_entry.id   79afe87baa263dfa1e0dbaaa5a54e5a2
#
_cell.length_a   1.000
_cell.length_b   1.000
_cell.length_c   1.000
_cell.angle_alpha   90.00
_cell.angle_beta   90.00
_cell.angle_gamma   90.00
#
_symmetry.space_group_name_H-M   'P 1'
#
loop_
_entity.id
_entity.type
_entity.pdbx_description
1 polymer ?
#
loop_
_entity_poly.entity_id
_entity_poly.type
_entity_poly.pdbx_seq_one_letter_code
_entity_poly.pdbx_strand_id
1 'polypeptide(L)'
;AKKHYGSMYEPILMMVKDAKNYTFNGDAILVEAKTGSQRALIDYRKNPPQPYNHQKVPGNVWDFPRVRYLMDEYENHPTQKPEALLKRIILASSNPGDIVLDPFAGSFTTGAVAIASGRKFIGIEINSEYIKMGLRRLDVASHYSAEELAKVKKRKTGNLSKRSRLSEVDPDLITK
;
A
#
# COMPACT_ATOMS: atom_id res chain seq x y z
N ALA A 1 -26.23 14.15 4.72
CA ALA A 1 -27.48 13.45 4.41
C ALA A 1 -28.49 13.68 5.55
N LYS A 2 -29.68 14.18 5.21
CA LYS A 2 -30.71 14.50 6.23
C LYS A 2 -31.69 13.35 6.50
N LYS A 3 -31.64 12.27 5.71
CA LYS A 3 -32.65 11.19 5.75
C LYS A 3 -32.08 9.77 5.80
N HIS A 4 -30.76 9.59 5.81
CA HIS A 4 -30.10 8.27 5.86
C HIS A 4 -28.71 8.39 6.50
N TYR A 5 -28.16 7.28 6.97
CA TYR A 5 -26.79 7.22 7.43
C TYR A 5 -25.81 7.42 6.26
N GLY A 6 -24.74 8.17 6.50
CA GLY A 6 -23.64 8.28 5.52
C GLY A 6 -22.91 6.95 5.38
N SER A 7 -22.50 6.62 4.14
CA SER A 7 -21.63 5.46 3.91
C SER A 7 -20.25 5.75 4.51
N MET A 8 -19.78 4.85 5.38
CA MET A 8 -18.49 4.95 6.06
C MET A 8 -17.47 3.92 5.56
N TYR A 9 -17.76 3.21 4.47
CA TYR A 9 -16.89 2.20 3.90
C TYR A 9 -16.86 2.25 2.37
N GLU A 10 -15.76 1.76 1.80
CA GLU A 10 -15.61 1.52 0.37
C GLU A 10 -15.47 0.01 0.15
N PRO A 11 -16.34 -0.64 -0.63
CA PRO A 11 -16.24 -2.07 -0.90
C PRO A 11 -15.08 -2.35 -1.87
N ILE A 12 -14.34 -3.43 -1.60
CA ILE A 12 -13.31 -3.96 -2.49
C ILE A 12 -13.74 -5.37 -2.88
N LEU A 13 -13.83 -5.62 -4.18
CA LEU A 13 -14.18 -6.93 -4.72
C LEU A 13 -12.90 -7.68 -5.10
N MET A 14 -12.74 -8.89 -4.59
CA MET A 14 -11.69 -9.81 -5.03
C MET A 14 -12.29 -10.75 -6.07
N MET A 15 -11.75 -10.69 -7.28
CA MET A 15 -12.12 -11.59 -8.38
C MET A 15 -10.91 -12.43 -8.78
N VAL A 16 -11.13 -13.69 -9.11
CA VAL A 16 -10.10 -14.62 -9.55
C VAL A 16 -10.52 -15.31 -10.83
N LYS A 17 -9.56 -15.60 -11.71
CA LYS A 17 -9.84 -16.31 -12.97
C LYS A 17 -10.21 -17.77 -12.73
N ASP A 18 -9.52 -18.40 -11.77
CA ASP A 18 -9.76 -19.79 -11.37
C ASP A 18 -9.85 -19.86 -9.85
N ALA A 19 -11.00 -20.27 -9.33
CA ALA A 19 -11.26 -20.37 -7.90
C ALA A 19 -10.41 -21.42 -7.18
N LYS A 20 -9.83 -22.37 -7.92
CA LYS A 20 -8.98 -23.44 -7.36
C LYS A 20 -7.49 -23.13 -7.47
N ASN A 21 -7.13 -22.16 -8.33
CA ASN A 21 -5.73 -21.85 -8.64
C ASN A 21 -5.52 -20.33 -8.75
N TYR A 22 -5.35 -19.67 -7.61
CA TYR A 22 -5.02 -18.25 -7.51
C TYR A 22 -4.00 -17.99 -6.42
N THR A 23 -3.26 -16.90 -6.54
CA THR A 23 -2.29 -16.48 -5.52
C THR A 23 -2.99 -15.81 -4.35
N PHE A 24 -2.75 -16.31 -3.14
CA PHE A 24 -3.11 -15.63 -1.89
C PHE A 24 -2.04 -15.84 -0.82
N ASN A 25 -1.20 -14.84 -0.63
CA ASN A 25 -0.06 -14.86 0.29
C ASN A 25 -0.47 -14.32 1.66
N GLY A 26 -1.23 -15.10 2.44
CA GLY A 26 -1.72 -14.70 3.76
C GLY A 26 -0.59 -14.29 4.72
N ASP A 27 0.54 -15.00 4.68
CA ASP A 27 1.70 -14.74 5.56
C ASP A 27 2.39 -13.40 5.25
N ALA A 28 2.26 -12.90 4.03
CA ALA A 28 2.83 -11.59 3.65
C ALA A 28 2.05 -10.38 4.20
N ILE A 29 0.85 -10.61 4.75
CA ILE A 29 -0.07 -9.55 5.20
C ILE A 29 -0.51 -9.72 6.65
N LEU A 30 0.20 -10.49 7.44
CA LEU A 30 -0.14 -10.75 8.84
C LEU A 30 -0.26 -9.45 9.65
N VAL A 31 -1.23 -9.43 10.53
CA VAL A 31 -1.46 -8.37 11.52
C VAL A 31 -1.49 -8.94 12.92
N GLU A 32 -1.19 -8.12 13.92
CA GLU A 32 -1.33 -8.54 15.30
C GLU A 32 -2.79 -8.84 15.67
N ALA A 33 -2.99 -9.93 16.40
CA ALA A 33 -4.30 -10.29 16.90
C ALA A 33 -4.67 -9.33 18.04
N LYS A 34 -5.78 -8.60 17.92
CA LYS A 34 -6.26 -7.66 18.95
C LYS A 34 -6.66 -8.35 20.27
N THR A 35 -7.00 -9.62 20.21
CA THR A 35 -7.44 -10.41 21.37
C THR A 35 -6.60 -11.67 21.49
N GLY A 36 -6.06 -11.94 22.66
CA GLY A 36 -5.26 -13.14 22.95
C GLY A 36 -3.75 -12.97 22.85
N SER A 37 -3.24 -11.98 22.11
CA SER A 37 -1.79 -11.73 22.00
C SER A 37 -1.16 -11.27 23.31
N GLN A 38 -1.93 -10.66 24.20
CA GLN A 38 -1.47 -10.21 25.52
C GLN A 38 -1.58 -11.28 26.62
N ARG A 39 -2.22 -12.40 26.33
CA ARG A 39 -2.30 -13.53 27.25
C ARG A 39 -1.40 -14.62 26.69
N ALA A 40 -0.46 -15.10 27.49
CA ALA A 40 0.36 -16.29 27.15
C ALA A 40 -0.52 -17.55 27.13
N LEU A 41 -1.47 -17.60 26.19
CA LEU A 41 -2.40 -18.70 26.05
C LEU A 41 -1.79 -19.77 25.18
N ILE A 42 -2.02 -21.02 25.58
CA ILE A 42 -1.63 -22.22 24.83
C ILE A 42 -2.81 -22.67 23.99
N ASP A 43 -2.58 -22.91 22.72
CA ASP A 43 -3.57 -23.53 21.82
C ASP A 43 -3.54 -25.04 21.97
N TYR A 44 -4.44 -25.56 22.80
CA TYR A 44 -4.58 -26.98 23.05
C TYR A 44 -5.22 -27.78 21.89
N ARG A 45 -5.66 -27.10 20.84
CA ARG A 45 -6.17 -27.75 19.61
C ARG A 45 -5.02 -28.29 18.76
N LYS A 46 -3.80 -27.81 18.99
CA LYS A 46 -2.59 -28.33 18.33
C LYS A 46 -2.00 -29.49 19.10
N ASN A 47 -1.39 -30.42 18.39
CA ASN A 47 -0.71 -31.57 18.99
C ASN A 47 0.75 -31.60 18.49
N PRO A 48 1.76 -31.33 19.33
CA PRO A 48 1.64 -30.93 20.74
C PRO A 48 1.04 -29.53 20.90
N PRO A 49 0.49 -29.18 22.09
CA PRO A 49 0.01 -27.82 22.38
C PRO A 49 1.09 -26.77 22.14
N GLN A 50 0.73 -25.66 21.51
CA GLN A 50 1.66 -24.59 21.15
C GLN A 50 1.12 -23.24 21.62
N PRO A 51 1.99 -22.25 21.89
CA PRO A 51 1.54 -20.89 22.13
C PRO A 51 0.67 -20.38 20.98
N TYR A 52 -0.36 -19.59 21.31
CA TYR A 52 -1.12 -18.89 20.28
C TYR A 52 -0.21 -17.98 19.44
N ASN A 53 -0.37 -18.03 18.14
CA ASN A 53 0.31 -17.10 17.26
C ASN A 53 -0.25 -15.69 17.51
N HIS A 54 0.63 -14.75 17.78
CA HIS A 54 0.29 -13.33 17.94
C HIS A 54 -0.13 -12.66 16.62
N GLN A 55 0.13 -13.32 15.51
CA GLN A 55 -0.16 -12.82 14.17
C GLN A 55 -1.27 -13.64 13.52
N LYS A 56 -2.09 -12.95 12.73
CA LYS A 56 -3.16 -13.56 11.95
C LYS A 56 -3.34 -12.86 10.62
N VAL A 57 -3.88 -13.56 9.64
CA VAL A 57 -4.38 -12.92 8.41
C VAL A 57 -5.49 -11.93 8.79
N PRO A 58 -5.46 -10.68 8.30
CA PRO A 58 -6.48 -9.70 8.59
C PRO A 58 -7.88 -10.17 8.16
N GLY A 59 -8.91 -9.75 8.90
CA GLY A 59 -10.30 -9.96 8.49
C GLY A 59 -10.65 -9.13 7.24
N ASN A 60 -11.89 -9.22 6.81
CA ASN A 60 -12.39 -8.54 5.61
C ASN A 60 -12.81 -7.09 5.84
N VAL A 61 -12.74 -6.59 7.06
CA VAL A 61 -12.94 -5.17 7.38
C VAL A 61 -11.59 -4.55 7.72
N TRP A 62 -11.20 -3.53 6.94
CA TRP A 62 -9.91 -2.86 7.07
C TRP A 62 -10.10 -1.40 7.42
N ASP A 63 -9.29 -0.90 8.33
CA ASP A 63 -9.25 0.51 8.71
C ASP A 63 -7.90 1.09 8.27
N PHE A 64 -7.96 1.96 7.26
CA PHE A 64 -6.83 2.71 6.75
C PHE A 64 -7.18 4.20 6.75
N PRO A 65 -6.33 5.05 7.34
CA PRO A 65 -6.55 6.48 7.30
C PRO A 65 -6.51 6.99 5.85
N ARG A 66 -7.42 7.90 5.52
CA ARG A 66 -7.40 8.59 4.24
C ARG A 66 -6.14 9.44 4.12
N VAL A 67 -5.52 9.46 2.94
CA VAL A 67 -4.37 10.34 2.65
C VAL A 67 -4.80 11.80 2.78
N ARG A 68 -4.01 12.59 3.52
CA ARG A 68 -4.27 14.00 3.80
C ARG A 68 -3.03 14.83 3.49
N TYR A 69 -3.25 16.09 3.22
CA TYR A 69 -2.17 17.08 3.11
C TYR A 69 -1.22 17.00 4.32
N LEU A 70 0.08 17.12 4.08
CA LEU A 70 1.19 16.93 5.02
C LEU A 70 1.56 15.48 5.35
N MET A 71 0.87 14.48 4.85
CA MET A 71 1.37 13.09 4.91
C MET A 71 2.49 12.90 3.88
N ASP A 72 3.50 12.10 4.21
CA ASP A 72 4.67 11.85 3.34
C ASP A 72 4.29 11.26 1.97
N GLU A 73 3.22 10.49 1.91
CA GLU A 73 2.70 9.87 0.69
C GLU A 73 1.74 10.78 -0.10
N TYR A 74 1.44 12.00 0.43
CA TYR A 74 0.46 12.87 -0.19
C TYR A 74 0.92 13.37 -1.56
N GLU A 75 0.03 13.21 -2.53
CA GLU A 75 0.10 13.81 -3.86
C GLU A 75 -1.14 14.69 -4.07
N ASN A 76 -1.05 15.69 -4.92
CA ASN A 76 -2.20 16.55 -5.23
C ASN A 76 -3.20 15.85 -6.15
N HIS A 77 -3.83 14.81 -5.63
CA HIS A 77 -4.84 14.01 -6.33
C HIS A 77 -6.07 13.81 -5.43
N PRO A 78 -7.29 14.11 -5.91
CA PRO A 78 -8.49 14.19 -5.05
C PRO A 78 -8.91 12.85 -4.41
N THR A 79 -8.58 11.74 -5.04
CA THR A 79 -9.01 10.40 -4.62
C THR A 79 -7.84 9.45 -4.39
N GLN A 80 -6.69 9.97 -4.00
CA GLN A 80 -5.51 9.15 -3.71
C GLN A 80 -5.83 8.10 -2.64
N LYS A 81 -5.48 6.85 -2.94
CA LYS A 81 -5.60 5.74 -1.98
C LYS A 81 -4.33 5.60 -1.14
N PRO A 82 -4.45 5.16 0.14
CA PRO A 82 -3.28 4.95 1.00
C PRO A 82 -2.34 3.86 0.47
N GLU A 83 -1.03 4.10 0.53
CA GLU A 83 -0.02 3.09 0.15
C GLU A 83 -0.16 1.80 0.98
N ALA A 84 -0.48 1.92 2.26
CA ALA A 84 -0.66 0.76 3.14
C ALA A 84 -1.81 -0.16 2.69
N LEU A 85 -2.90 0.41 2.13
CA LEU A 85 -3.99 -0.36 1.55
C LEU A 85 -3.53 -1.14 0.32
N LEU A 86 -2.90 -0.44 -0.63
CA LEU A 86 -2.41 -1.04 -1.88
C LEU A 86 -1.33 -2.09 -1.58
N LYS A 87 -0.44 -1.84 -0.61
CA LYS A 87 0.58 -2.79 -0.18
C LYS A 87 -0.06 -4.10 0.31
N ARG A 88 -1.11 -4.02 1.12
CA ARG A 88 -1.82 -5.22 1.57
C ARG A 88 -2.41 -6.01 0.41
N ILE A 89 -3.06 -5.34 -0.53
CA ILE A 89 -3.68 -5.97 -1.70
C ILE A 89 -2.60 -6.62 -2.58
N ILE A 90 -1.55 -5.89 -2.94
CA ILE A 90 -0.49 -6.36 -3.85
C ILE A 90 0.28 -7.53 -3.25
N LEU A 91 0.67 -7.44 -1.97
CA LEU A 91 1.39 -8.53 -1.32
C LEU A 91 0.56 -9.80 -1.20
N ALA A 92 -0.74 -9.67 -0.90
CA ALA A 92 -1.64 -10.81 -0.80
C ALA A 92 -1.86 -11.51 -2.14
N SER A 93 -1.97 -10.76 -3.24
CA SER A 93 -2.47 -11.26 -4.53
C SER A 93 -1.40 -11.42 -5.62
N SER A 94 -0.13 -11.22 -5.30
CA SER A 94 0.96 -11.34 -6.28
C SER A 94 2.28 -11.78 -5.63
N ASN A 95 3.19 -12.29 -6.45
CA ASN A 95 4.55 -12.66 -6.07
C ASN A 95 5.57 -11.65 -6.62
N PRO A 96 6.79 -11.55 -6.05
CA PRO A 96 7.88 -10.79 -6.66
C PRO A 96 8.08 -11.18 -8.14
N GLY A 97 8.24 -10.18 -9.01
CA GLY A 97 8.37 -10.37 -10.45
C GLY A 97 7.05 -10.39 -11.24
N ASP A 98 5.90 -10.57 -10.58
CA ASP A 98 4.58 -10.50 -11.22
C ASP A 98 4.27 -9.09 -11.75
N ILE A 99 3.33 -9.03 -12.69
CA ILE A 99 2.86 -7.77 -13.28
C ILE A 99 1.60 -7.32 -12.55
N VAL A 100 1.63 -6.08 -12.07
CA VAL A 100 0.47 -5.37 -11.52
C VAL A 100 -0.03 -4.37 -12.56
N LEU A 101 -1.29 -4.50 -12.96
CA LEU A 101 -1.95 -3.58 -13.89
C LEU A 101 -2.92 -2.67 -13.12
N ASP A 102 -2.82 -1.37 -13.36
CA ASP A 102 -3.80 -0.38 -12.90
C ASP A 102 -4.29 0.45 -14.10
N PRO A 103 -5.50 0.18 -14.62
CA PRO A 103 -6.04 0.88 -15.78
C PRO A 103 -6.55 2.29 -15.46
N PHE A 104 -6.52 2.72 -14.18
CA PHE A 104 -6.93 4.05 -13.71
C PHE A 104 -5.91 4.57 -12.69
N ALA A 105 -4.65 4.68 -13.12
CA ALA A 105 -3.50 4.82 -12.23
C ALA A 105 -3.51 6.10 -11.37
N GLY A 106 -4.15 7.18 -11.80
CA GLY A 106 -4.34 8.41 -11.04
C GLY A 106 -3.04 8.95 -10.47
N SER A 107 -2.89 8.89 -9.14
CA SER A 107 -1.66 9.28 -8.44
C SER A 107 -0.55 8.23 -8.49
N PHE A 108 -0.72 7.14 -9.22
CA PHE A 108 0.23 6.02 -9.35
C PHE A 108 0.64 5.35 -8.02
N THR A 109 -0.24 5.39 -7.02
CA THR A 109 0.02 4.72 -5.74
C THR A 109 0.23 3.22 -5.92
N THR A 110 -0.60 2.57 -6.74
CA THR A 110 -0.47 1.15 -7.09
C THR A 110 0.91 0.85 -7.67
N GLY A 111 1.37 1.68 -8.61
CA GLY A 111 2.67 1.52 -9.26
C GLY A 111 3.85 1.68 -8.31
N ALA A 112 3.83 2.73 -7.49
CA ALA A 112 4.88 2.96 -6.50
C ALA A 112 5.01 1.80 -5.52
N VAL A 113 3.88 1.29 -5.02
CA VAL A 113 3.86 0.14 -4.11
C VAL A 113 4.28 -1.16 -4.80
N ALA A 114 3.84 -1.38 -6.05
CA ALA A 114 4.22 -2.56 -6.82
C ALA A 114 5.73 -2.62 -7.03
N ILE A 115 6.34 -1.55 -7.54
CA ILE A 115 7.79 -1.46 -7.77
C ILE A 115 8.57 -1.62 -6.46
N ALA A 116 8.20 -0.89 -5.42
CA ALA A 116 8.85 -0.99 -4.11
C ALA A 116 8.73 -2.38 -3.48
N SER A 117 7.77 -3.18 -3.93
CA SER A 117 7.57 -4.57 -3.48
C SER A 117 8.17 -5.60 -4.43
N GLY A 118 8.94 -5.19 -5.44
CA GLY A 118 9.60 -6.09 -6.40
C GLY A 118 8.67 -6.63 -7.50
N ARG A 119 7.54 -5.97 -7.77
CA ARG A 119 6.63 -6.29 -8.87
C ARG A 119 6.90 -5.38 -10.06
N LYS A 120 6.52 -5.84 -11.26
CA LYS A 120 6.44 -5.00 -12.45
C LYS A 120 5.11 -4.24 -12.45
N PHE A 121 5.08 -3.08 -13.10
CA PHE A 121 3.88 -2.25 -13.12
C PHE A 121 3.52 -1.82 -14.55
N ILE A 122 2.23 -1.86 -14.84
CA ILE A 122 1.62 -1.25 -16.03
C ILE A 122 0.51 -0.34 -15.55
N GLY A 123 0.62 0.97 -15.80
CA GLY A 123 -0.39 1.96 -15.44
C GLY A 123 -0.98 2.64 -16.67
N ILE A 124 -2.27 2.93 -16.65
CA ILE A 124 -2.96 3.71 -17.67
C ILE A 124 -3.59 4.94 -16.99
N GLU A 125 -3.32 6.11 -17.52
CA GLU A 125 -3.86 7.37 -17.06
C GLU A 125 -4.05 8.32 -18.25
N ILE A 126 -5.14 9.07 -18.30
CA ILE A 126 -5.45 10.00 -19.39
C ILE A 126 -5.01 11.43 -19.09
N ASN A 127 -4.88 11.78 -17.82
CA ASN A 127 -4.51 13.13 -17.41
C ASN A 127 -2.99 13.27 -17.40
N SER A 128 -2.46 14.14 -18.28
CA SER A 128 -1.03 14.37 -18.44
C SER A 128 -0.34 14.86 -17.15
N GLU A 129 -1.02 15.66 -16.31
CA GLU A 129 -0.45 16.12 -15.04
C GLU A 129 -0.33 14.98 -14.03
N TYR A 130 -1.29 14.06 -14.01
CA TYR A 130 -1.20 12.85 -13.18
C TYR A 130 -0.14 11.89 -13.69
N ILE A 131 0.06 11.78 -15.02
CA ILE A 131 1.17 11.01 -15.59
C ILE A 131 2.51 11.59 -15.13
N LYS A 132 2.74 12.91 -15.23
CA LYS A 132 3.97 13.55 -14.75
C LYS A 132 4.20 13.31 -13.25
N MET A 133 3.16 13.44 -12.45
CA MET A 133 3.19 13.13 -11.02
C MET A 133 3.57 11.67 -10.79
N GLY A 134 2.92 10.76 -11.50
CA GLY A 134 3.14 9.32 -11.41
C GLY A 134 4.56 8.92 -11.77
N LEU A 135 5.11 9.42 -12.88
CA LEU A 135 6.48 9.12 -13.31
C LEU A 135 7.51 9.51 -12.24
N ARG A 136 7.39 10.70 -11.63
CA ARG A 136 8.26 11.10 -10.51
C ARG A 136 8.16 10.15 -9.33
N ARG A 137 6.94 9.69 -9.02
CA ARG A 137 6.70 8.77 -7.92
C ARG A 137 7.26 7.37 -8.18
N LEU A 138 7.14 6.89 -9.42
CA LEU A 138 7.72 5.61 -9.84
C LEU A 138 9.24 5.64 -9.83
N ASP A 139 9.84 6.75 -10.27
CA ASP A 139 11.29 6.95 -10.22
C ASP A 139 11.81 6.84 -8.78
N VAL A 140 11.22 7.57 -7.85
CA VAL A 140 11.55 7.46 -6.42
C VAL A 140 11.38 6.03 -5.90
N ALA A 141 10.29 5.35 -6.26
CA ALA A 141 10.01 4.00 -5.82
C ALA A 141 11.02 2.97 -6.36
N SER A 142 11.59 3.21 -7.55
CA SER A 142 12.58 2.33 -8.17
C SER A 142 13.94 2.35 -7.47
N HIS A 143 14.27 3.45 -6.79
CA HIS A 143 15.56 3.62 -6.08
C HIS A 143 15.54 3.09 -4.65
N TYR A 144 14.37 2.80 -4.10
CA TYR A 144 14.23 2.38 -2.71
C TYR A 144 13.44 1.08 -2.60
N SER A 145 13.97 0.12 -1.85
CA SER A 145 13.17 -1.03 -1.41
C SER A 145 12.03 -0.57 -0.48
N ALA A 146 10.98 -1.40 -0.34
CA ALA A 146 9.85 -1.09 0.55
C ALA A 146 10.26 -0.83 2.01
N GLU A 147 11.37 -1.44 2.48
CA GLU A 147 11.93 -1.22 3.81
C GLU A 147 12.69 0.10 3.92
N GLU A 148 13.43 0.48 2.88
CA GLU A 148 14.17 1.73 2.82
C GLU A 148 13.21 2.92 2.71
N LEU A 149 12.14 2.82 1.90
CA LEU A 149 11.07 3.82 1.85
C LEU A 149 10.45 4.05 3.24
N ALA A 150 10.19 3.00 3.99
CA ALA A 150 9.68 3.10 5.36
C ALA A 150 10.69 3.79 6.32
N LYS A 151 11.99 3.57 6.15
CA LYS A 151 13.06 4.21 6.95
C LYS A 151 13.26 5.68 6.59
N VAL A 152 13.19 6.03 5.31
CA VAL A 152 13.27 7.41 4.82
C VAL A 152 12.10 8.23 5.34
N LYS A 153 10.89 7.68 5.31
CA LYS A 153 9.69 8.32 5.85
C LYS A 153 9.79 8.59 7.35
N LYS A 154 10.30 7.65 8.15
CA LYS A 154 10.55 7.86 9.60
C LYS A 154 11.58 8.96 9.91
N ARG A 155 12.58 9.17 9.04
CA ARG A 155 13.59 10.22 9.24
C ARG A 155 13.04 11.62 8.94
N LYS A 156 12.10 11.77 8.01
CA LYS A 156 11.45 13.06 7.69
C LYS A 156 10.50 13.52 8.80
N THR A 157 9.79 12.62 9.45
CA THR A 157 8.91 12.97 10.58
C THR A 157 9.67 13.43 11.84
N GLY A 158 10.95 13.05 12.00
CA GLY A 158 11.81 13.52 13.09
C GLY A 158 12.41 14.93 12.91
N ASN A 159 12.26 15.56 11.73
CA ASN A 159 12.91 16.83 11.41
C ASN A 159 11.95 17.89 10.84
N LEU A 160 10.83 18.11 11.51
CA LEU A 160 9.79 19.10 11.14
C LEU A 160 10.20 20.57 11.36
N SER A 161 11.48 20.88 11.65
CA SER A 161 11.92 22.26 11.87
C SER A 161 12.62 22.92 10.68
N LYS A 162 12.85 22.24 9.56
CA LYS A 162 13.41 22.87 8.35
C LYS A 162 12.69 22.37 7.10
N ARG A 163 11.73 23.19 6.63
CA ARG A 163 11.19 23.11 5.27
C ARG A 163 12.32 23.30 4.25
N SER A 164 12.79 22.24 3.64
CA SER A 164 13.39 22.33 2.31
C SER A 164 12.36 21.84 1.30
N ARG A 165 11.93 22.73 0.44
CA ARG A 165 11.07 22.45 -0.71
C ARG A 165 11.80 21.45 -1.62
N LEU A 166 11.18 20.30 -1.91
CA LEU A 166 11.52 19.49 -3.08
C LEU A 166 11.05 20.24 -4.34
N SER A 167 11.76 21.29 -4.71
CA SER A 167 11.50 22.11 -5.90
C SER A 167 12.72 22.20 -6.83
N GLU A 168 13.56 21.17 -6.83
CA GLU A 168 14.65 21.07 -7.82
C GLU A 168 14.74 19.62 -8.31
N VAL A 169 13.80 19.25 -9.18
CA VAL A 169 14.05 18.20 -10.16
C VAL A 169 14.40 18.93 -11.45
N ASP A 170 15.61 18.71 -11.91
CA ASP A 170 16.18 19.28 -13.13
C ASP A 170 15.22 19.05 -14.30
N PRO A 171 14.77 20.14 -15.01
CA PRO A 171 13.86 20.01 -16.15
C PRO A 171 14.45 19.24 -17.34
N ASP A 172 15.76 19.03 -17.38
CA ASP A 172 16.46 18.45 -18.53
C ASP A 172 16.49 16.91 -18.56
N LEU A 173 15.88 16.23 -17.55
CA LEU A 173 15.79 14.77 -17.51
C LEU A 173 14.57 14.20 -18.28
N ILE A 174 13.78 15.03 -18.94
CA ILE A 174 12.54 14.62 -19.64
C ILE A 174 12.75 14.42 -21.16
N THR A 175 13.98 14.58 -21.67
CA THR A 175 14.29 14.38 -23.08
C THR A 175 15.48 13.42 -23.25
N LYS A 176 15.21 12.13 -23.07
CA LYS A 176 15.95 11.06 -23.80
C LYS A 176 15.12 9.80 -23.84
#